data_db9f03fd305bae79dfbbd870e254ee55
#
_entry.id   db9f03fd305bae79dfbbd870e254ee55
#
_cell.length_a   1.000
_cell.length_b   1.000
_cell.length_c   1.000
_cell.angle_alpha   90.00
_cell.angle_beta   90.00
_cell.angle_gamma   90.00
#
_symmetry.space_group_name_H-M   'P 1'
#
loop_
_entity.id
_entity.type
_entity.pdbx_description
1 polymer ?
#
loop_
_entity_poly.entity_id
_entity_poly.type
_entity_poly.pdbx_seq_one_letter_code
_entity_poly.pdbx_strand_id
1 'polypeptide(L)'
;MSPMSLNRREFLTLLAAVVAVPPAPLPPVSWTCPMHPEVVGDQAGACPICRMQLTPVRLDLVWSCQLHLDVTQPQPGTCGTCGRQLVKIIKALSFTCPSHPQVNEINPGRCPIDKRSLVAKYSLRPHGDHNPKHGGTFIMAPNNWHVEATHPASSQFRLYVYDQYSRPFIPRGFASRIVIGETSIPYKPAAGGAFLEARVPRAALPATIVVKARFEDTQPEYRFDFQFYDYSKEPK
;
A
#
# COMPACT_ATOMS: atom_id res chain seq x y z
N MET A 1 47.05 37.57 -21.45
CA MET A 1 46.37 36.67 -20.50
C MET A 1 46.66 35.26 -20.95
N SER A 2 47.60 34.56 -20.31
CA SER A 2 48.02 33.21 -20.67
C SER A 2 47.06 32.18 -20.04
N PRO A 3 46.63 31.14 -20.75
CA PRO A 3 45.79 30.10 -20.18
C PRO A 3 46.61 29.22 -19.24
N MET A 4 46.15 29.05 -18.00
CA MET A 4 46.72 28.09 -17.05
C MET A 4 46.42 26.69 -17.53
N SER A 5 47.44 25.96 -17.98
CA SER A 5 47.36 24.53 -18.29
C SER A 5 47.48 23.74 -17.00
N LEU A 6 46.41 23.13 -16.54
CA LEU A 6 46.42 22.18 -15.44
C LEU A 6 47.19 20.90 -15.82
N ASN A 7 48.18 20.57 -15.01
CA ASN A 7 49.07 19.43 -15.22
C ASN A 7 48.35 18.11 -14.87
N ARG A 8 48.58 17.04 -15.59
CA ARG A 8 47.95 15.69 -15.41
C ARG A 8 48.01 15.15 -13.97
N ARG A 9 49.03 15.59 -13.19
CA ARG A 9 49.19 15.21 -11.79
C ARG A 9 48.19 15.93 -10.85
N GLU A 10 47.77 17.15 -11.16
CA GLU A 10 46.82 17.90 -10.37
C GLU A 10 45.36 17.44 -10.64
N PHE A 11 45.11 16.90 -11.83
CA PHE A 11 43.83 16.33 -12.17
C PHE A 11 43.53 15.00 -11.41
N LEU A 12 44.61 14.22 -11.12
CA LEU A 12 44.50 12.96 -10.38
C LEU A 12 44.34 13.15 -8.87
N THR A 13 44.72 14.31 -8.31
CA THR A 13 44.55 14.61 -6.88
C THR A 13 43.14 15.15 -6.55
N LEU A 14 42.42 15.67 -7.52
CA LEU A 14 41.03 16.12 -7.34
C LEU A 14 39.98 14.97 -7.39
N LEU A 15 40.39 13.79 -7.84
CA LEU A 15 39.48 12.61 -7.97
C LEU A 15 39.47 11.70 -6.73
N ALA A 16 40.20 12.02 -5.67
CA ALA A 16 40.43 11.10 -4.54
C ALA A 16 39.62 11.37 -3.27
N ALA A 17 38.62 12.24 -3.32
CA ALA A 17 37.74 12.46 -2.17
C ALA A 17 36.31 11.96 -2.43
N VAL A 18 36.20 10.70 -2.86
CA VAL A 18 34.96 9.98 -2.66
C VAL A 18 34.86 9.69 -1.16
N VAL A 19 34.24 10.58 -0.40
CA VAL A 19 33.87 10.32 0.97
C VAL A 19 32.91 9.14 0.92
N ALA A 20 33.39 7.95 1.28
CA ALA A 20 32.53 6.80 1.48
C ALA A 20 31.58 7.11 2.65
N VAL A 21 30.38 7.54 2.34
CA VAL A 21 29.32 7.68 3.35
C VAL A 21 29.07 6.27 3.90
N PRO A 22 29.26 6.04 5.20
CA PRO A 22 29.00 4.74 5.77
C PRO A 22 27.54 4.37 5.48
N PRO A 23 27.24 3.09 5.17
CA PRO A 23 25.87 2.64 4.95
C PRO A 23 25.04 2.97 6.19
N ALA A 24 23.84 3.48 5.96
CA ALA A 24 22.90 3.77 7.04
C ALA A 24 22.67 2.50 7.88
N PRO A 25 22.57 2.63 9.21
CA PRO A 25 22.31 1.48 10.06
C PRO A 25 20.96 0.85 9.67
N LEU A 26 20.93 -0.49 9.71
CA LEU A 26 19.69 -1.22 9.43
C LEU A 26 18.63 -0.91 10.48
N PRO A 27 17.34 -0.81 10.10
CA PRO A 27 16.25 -0.74 11.08
C PRO A 27 16.31 -1.92 12.05
N PRO A 28 15.93 -1.74 13.32
CA PRO A 28 15.89 -2.81 14.29
C PRO A 28 14.92 -3.91 13.86
N VAL A 29 15.14 -5.13 14.37
CA VAL A 29 14.19 -6.23 14.21
C VAL A 29 13.02 -6.00 15.15
N SER A 30 11.82 -5.98 14.60
CA SER A 30 10.55 -6.00 15.32
C SER A 30 9.83 -7.32 15.06
N TRP A 31 8.78 -7.60 15.82
CA TRP A 31 7.99 -8.82 15.71
C TRP A 31 6.54 -8.45 15.40
N THR A 32 5.94 -9.05 14.39
CA THR A 32 4.58 -8.73 13.95
C THR A 32 3.76 -9.99 13.72
N CYS A 33 2.45 -9.86 13.88
CA CYS A 33 1.54 -10.93 13.51
C CYS A 33 1.23 -10.84 12.00
N PRO A 34 1.36 -11.94 11.25
CA PRO A 34 0.98 -11.95 9.83
C PRO A 34 -0.50 -11.62 9.58
N MET A 35 -1.37 -11.93 10.55
CA MET A 35 -2.81 -11.68 10.46
C MET A 35 -3.26 -10.35 11.08
N HIS A 36 -2.47 -9.81 12.04
CA HIS A 36 -2.76 -8.57 12.76
C HIS A 36 -1.54 -7.65 12.70
N PRO A 37 -1.33 -6.99 11.57
CA PRO A 37 -0.11 -6.18 11.34
C PRO A 37 -0.02 -4.94 12.24
N GLU A 38 -1.10 -4.55 12.90
CA GLU A 38 -1.11 -3.55 13.96
C GLU A 38 -0.38 -4.03 15.22
N VAL A 39 -0.27 -5.35 15.41
CA VAL A 39 0.50 -5.94 16.51
C VAL A 39 1.97 -5.93 16.14
N VAL A 40 2.71 -5.03 16.76
CA VAL A 40 4.17 -4.92 16.63
C VAL A 40 4.78 -4.93 18.03
N GLY A 41 5.74 -5.79 18.24
CA GLY A 41 6.47 -5.91 19.50
C GLY A 41 7.97 -5.93 19.28
N ASP A 42 8.72 -5.77 20.35
CA ASP A 42 10.18 -5.77 20.36
C ASP A 42 10.76 -7.18 20.58
N GLN A 43 9.92 -8.16 20.89
CA GLN A 43 10.31 -9.51 21.22
C GLN A 43 9.42 -10.55 20.53
N ALA A 44 9.96 -11.76 20.37
CA ALA A 44 9.20 -12.92 19.95
C ALA A 44 8.09 -13.24 20.96
N GLY A 45 6.97 -13.73 20.48
CA GLY A 45 5.84 -14.09 21.33
C GLY A 45 4.60 -14.47 20.55
N ALA A 46 3.48 -14.58 21.25
CA ALA A 46 2.19 -14.86 20.64
C ALA A 46 1.40 -13.56 20.43
N CYS A 47 0.70 -13.46 19.33
CA CYS A 47 -0.22 -12.37 19.05
C CYS A 47 -1.31 -12.31 20.13
N PRO A 48 -1.54 -11.17 20.78
CA PRO A 48 -2.58 -11.04 21.81
C PRO A 48 -4.00 -11.24 21.27
N ILE A 49 -4.20 -11.05 19.97
CA ILE A 49 -5.51 -11.15 19.31
C ILE A 49 -5.81 -12.59 18.89
N CYS A 50 -4.92 -13.23 18.11
CA CYS A 50 -5.18 -14.55 17.51
C CYS A 50 -4.29 -15.67 18.03
N ARG A 51 -3.36 -15.38 18.96
CA ARG A 51 -2.44 -16.36 19.56
C ARG A 51 -1.40 -16.98 18.62
N MET A 52 -1.37 -16.60 17.35
CA MET A 52 -0.32 -17.03 16.42
C MET A 52 1.04 -16.47 16.86
N GLN A 53 2.10 -17.22 16.57
CA GLN A 53 3.47 -16.75 16.81
C GLN A 53 3.76 -15.53 15.96
N LEU A 54 4.36 -14.51 16.58
CA LEU A 54 4.86 -13.34 15.89
C LEU A 54 6.07 -13.72 15.03
N THR A 55 6.19 -13.10 13.87
CA THR A 55 7.31 -13.28 12.94
C THR A 55 8.22 -12.07 12.96
N PRO A 56 9.56 -12.27 12.84
CA PRO A 56 10.48 -11.15 12.81
C PRO A 56 10.34 -10.36 11.52
N VAL A 57 10.47 -9.04 11.62
CA VAL A 57 10.39 -8.10 10.50
C VAL A 57 11.29 -6.90 10.78
N ARG A 58 11.90 -6.31 9.75
CA ARG A 58 12.49 -4.98 9.84
C ARG A 58 11.53 -3.99 9.23
N LEU A 59 11.07 -3.04 10.03
CA LEU A 59 10.17 -1.98 9.59
C LEU A 59 10.98 -0.72 9.34
N ASP A 60 10.90 -0.21 8.11
CA ASP A 60 11.60 0.99 7.69
C ASP A 60 10.61 2.05 7.20
N LEU A 61 10.83 3.30 7.59
CA LEU A 61 10.03 4.44 7.20
C LEU A 61 10.62 5.09 5.94
N VAL A 62 10.06 4.76 4.81
CA VAL A 62 10.55 5.19 3.49
C VAL A 62 9.55 6.07 2.76
N TRP A 63 10.03 6.81 1.77
CA TRP A 63 9.18 7.56 0.85
C TRP A 63 8.74 6.65 -0.30
N SER A 64 7.42 6.59 -0.55
CA SER A 64 6.84 5.70 -1.56
C SER A 64 5.62 6.32 -2.21
N CYS A 65 5.31 5.86 -3.41
CA CYS A 65 4.07 6.22 -4.09
C CYS A 65 2.91 5.36 -3.58
N GLN A 66 1.77 5.98 -3.31
CA GLN A 66 0.57 5.25 -2.91
C GLN A 66 -0.01 4.38 -4.03
N LEU A 67 0.27 4.72 -5.29
CA LEU A 67 -0.22 4.00 -6.47
C LEU A 67 0.82 3.03 -7.03
N HIS A 68 2.12 3.40 -6.99
CA HIS A 68 3.23 2.60 -7.50
C HIS A 68 4.06 2.12 -6.32
N LEU A 69 3.66 1.01 -5.75
CA LEU A 69 4.14 0.51 -4.46
C LEU A 69 5.59 0.01 -4.50
N ASP A 70 6.10 -0.29 -5.68
CA ASP A 70 7.49 -0.62 -5.97
C ASP A 70 8.41 0.61 -5.93
N VAL A 71 7.87 1.80 -6.17
CA VAL A 71 8.63 3.05 -6.07
C VAL A 71 8.91 3.35 -4.61
N THR A 72 10.17 3.24 -4.22
CA THR A 72 10.64 3.47 -2.84
C THR A 72 11.97 4.21 -2.88
N GLN A 73 12.11 5.26 -2.06
CA GLN A 73 13.35 6.02 -1.93
C GLN A 73 13.54 6.57 -0.50
N PRO A 74 14.78 6.87 -0.10
CA PRO A 74 15.08 7.32 1.28
C PRO A 74 14.68 8.77 1.55
N GLN A 75 14.44 9.57 0.52
CA GLN A 75 14.19 11.01 0.62
C GLN A 75 12.86 11.40 0.00
N PRO A 76 12.27 12.57 0.38
CA PRO A 76 11.07 13.08 -0.28
C PRO A 76 11.32 13.35 -1.76
N GLY A 77 10.25 13.29 -2.56
CA GLY A 77 10.34 13.52 -4.00
C GLY A 77 9.03 13.20 -4.69
N THR A 78 9.11 13.03 -6.00
CA THR A 78 7.97 12.69 -6.85
C THR A 78 8.13 11.28 -7.40
N CYS A 79 7.02 10.61 -7.61
CA CYS A 79 6.98 9.31 -8.27
C CYS A 79 7.38 9.46 -9.74
N GLY A 80 8.42 8.75 -10.18
CA GLY A 80 8.88 8.76 -11.57
C GLY A 80 7.84 8.24 -12.57
N THR A 81 6.88 7.43 -12.11
CA THR A 81 5.84 6.83 -12.95
C THR A 81 4.62 7.73 -13.13
N CYS A 82 4.17 8.43 -12.07
CA CYS A 82 2.93 9.21 -12.14
C CYS A 82 3.06 10.67 -11.71
N GLY A 83 4.25 11.15 -11.37
CA GLY A 83 4.53 12.53 -10.99
C GLY A 83 3.95 12.98 -9.64
N ARG A 84 3.28 12.08 -8.88
CA ARG A 84 2.72 12.42 -7.57
C ARG A 84 3.80 12.56 -6.52
N GLN A 85 3.56 13.41 -5.55
CA GLN A 85 4.41 13.49 -4.36
C GLN A 85 4.43 12.16 -3.63
N LEU A 86 5.62 11.72 -3.25
CA LEU A 86 5.80 10.56 -2.41
C LEU A 86 5.36 10.88 -0.97
N VAL A 87 4.89 9.87 -0.27
CA VAL A 87 4.50 9.96 1.13
C VAL A 87 5.32 8.99 1.98
N LYS A 88 5.52 9.33 3.25
CA LYS A 88 6.19 8.43 4.19
C LYS A 88 5.32 7.24 4.50
N ILE A 89 5.85 6.04 4.29
CA ILE A 89 5.18 4.76 4.50
C ILE A 89 6.12 3.81 5.22
N ILE A 90 5.58 3.04 6.16
CA ILE A 90 6.32 1.95 6.78
C ILE A 90 6.27 0.75 5.85
N LYS A 91 7.43 0.28 5.41
CA LYS A 91 7.59 -0.94 4.61
C LYS A 91 8.40 -1.98 5.36
N ALA A 92 8.19 -3.25 5.03
CA ALA A 92 9.04 -4.33 5.49
C ALA A 92 10.28 -4.41 4.61
N LEU A 93 11.46 -4.36 5.24
CA LEU A 93 12.75 -4.54 4.59
C LEU A 93 13.19 -6.00 4.75
N SER A 94 13.51 -6.63 3.65
CA SER A 94 14.11 -7.95 3.58
C SER A 94 15.25 -7.97 2.58
N PHE A 95 15.97 -9.09 2.50
CA PHE A 95 17.08 -9.29 1.59
C PHE A 95 16.83 -10.53 0.74
N THR A 96 16.77 -10.36 -0.57
CA THR A 96 16.40 -11.43 -1.51
C THR A 96 17.50 -11.66 -2.54
N CYS A 97 17.54 -12.86 -3.09
CA CYS A 97 18.42 -13.16 -4.22
C CYS A 97 17.70 -12.82 -5.54
N PRO A 98 18.29 -12.02 -6.43
CA PRO A 98 17.68 -11.70 -7.73
C PRO A 98 17.41 -12.95 -8.60
N SER A 99 18.26 -13.97 -8.49
CA SER A 99 18.12 -15.23 -9.24
C SER A 99 17.25 -16.27 -8.55
N HIS A 100 17.03 -16.14 -7.22
CA HIS A 100 16.28 -17.09 -6.41
C HIS A 100 15.29 -16.32 -5.51
N PRO A 101 14.16 -15.83 -6.05
CA PRO A 101 13.19 -14.99 -5.33
C PRO A 101 12.59 -15.64 -4.07
N GLN A 102 12.65 -16.97 -3.97
CA GLN A 102 12.24 -17.73 -2.79
C GLN A 102 13.18 -17.55 -1.59
N VAL A 103 14.44 -17.11 -1.84
CA VAL A 103 15.37 -16.73 -0.77
C VAL A 103 15.02 -15.33 -0.30
N ASN A 104 14.52 -15.25 0.93
CA ASN A 104 14.08 -14.00 1.55
C ASN A 104 14.52 -14.00 3.02
N GLU A 105 15.54 -13.19 3.33
CA GLU A 105 16.20 -13.16 4.62
C GLU A 105 15.96 -11.81 5.32
N ILE A 106 15.94 -11.83 6.63
CA ILE A 106 15.80 -10.62 7.45
C ILE A 106 17.11 -9.82 7.56
N ASN A 107 18.23 -10.47 7.30
CA ASN A 107 19.56 -9.88 7.38
C ASN A 107 20.23 -9.87 6.00
N PRO A 108 21.10 -8.89 5.72
CA PRO A 108 21.98 -8.96 4.55
C PRO A 108 22.90 -10.16 4.64
N GLY A 109 23.29 -10.69 3.50
CA GLY A 109 24.12 -11.87 3.45
C GLY A 109 24.34 -12.39 2.04
N ARG A 110 24.60 -13.69 1.93
CA ARG A 110 24.77 -14.38 0.66
C ARG A 110 23.67 -15.42 0.45
N CYS A 111 23.21 -15.52 -0.77
CA CYS A 111 22.26 -16.54 -1.18
C CYS A 111 22.82 -17.95 -0.87
N PRO A 112 22.06 -18.81 -0.16
CA PRO A 112 22.52 -20.16 0.14
C PRO A 112 22.69 -21.04 -1.10
N ILE A 113 22.03 -20.69 -2.20
CA ILE A 113 22.02 -21.45 -3.44
C ILE A 113 23.23 -21.09 -4.33
N ASP A 114 23.36 -19.82 -4.71
CA ASP A 114 24.37 -19.36 -5.69
C ASP A 114 25.48 -18.49 -5.09
N LYS A 115 25.45 -18.26 -3.78
CA LYS A 115 26.46 -17.47 -3.02
C LYS A 115 26.55 -15.99 -3.41
N ARG A 116 25.69 -15.48 -4.30
CA ARG A 116 25.60 -14.05 -4.62
C ARG A 116 25.12 -13.26 -3.41
N SER A 117 25.53 -11.99 -3.34
CA SER A 117 25.03 -11.10 -2.32
C SER A 117 23.53 -10.90 -2.47
N LEU A 118 22.81 -10.97 -1.36
CA LEU A 118 21.40 -10.62 -1.31
C LEU A 118 21.24 -9.11 -1.48
N VAL A 119 20.17 -8.70 -2.14
CA VAL A 119 19.82 -7.29 -2.36
C VAL A 119 18.63 -6.90 -1.48
N ALA A 120 18.64 -5.66 -0.99
CA ALA A 120 17.55 -5.11 -0.21
C ALA A 120 16.27 -5.07 -1.05
N LYS A 121 15.17 -5.51 -0.47
CA LYS A 121 13.84 -5.48 -1.05
C LYS A 121 12.85 -4.91 -0.05
N TYR A 122 12.17 -3.87 -0.47
CA TYR A 122 11.04 -3.34 0.28
C TYR A 122 9.75 -4.01 -0.19
N SER A 123 9.00 -4.55 0.75
CA SER A 123 7.67 -5.09 0.51
C SER A 123 6.65 -4.33 1.32
N LEU A 124 5.40 -4.44 0.92
CA LEU A 124 4.33 -3.94 1.74
C LEU A 124 4.34 -4.68 3.07
N ARG A 125 4.20 -3.92 4.15
CA ARG A 125 3.80 -4.49 5.41
C ARG A 125 2.44 -5.17 5.18
N PRO A 126 2.20 -6.36 5.73
CA PRO A 126 0.85 -6.91 5.77
C PRO A 126 -0.09 -5.82 6.27
N HIS A 127 -1.17 -5.64 5.57
CA HIS A 127 -1.95 -4.41 5.65
C HIS A 127 -2.67 -4.27 6.97
N GLY A 128 -3.07 -3.04 7.21
CA GLY A 128 -3.73 -2.61 8.40
C GLY A 128 -5.15 -3.17 8.60
N ASP A 129 -5.81 -2.55 9.49
CA ASP A 129 -7.16 -2.83 9.97
C ASP A 129 -8.16 -3.08 8.82
N HIS A 130 -8.72 -4.29 8.78
CA HIS A 130 -9.77 -4.68 7.84
C HIS A 130 -11.18 -4.50 8.42
N ASN A 131 -11.31 -3.87 9.59
CA ASN A 131 -12.62 -3.61 10.17
C ASN A 131 -13.34 -2.50 9.40
N PRO A 132 -14.63 -2.65 9.18
CA PRO A 132 -15.46 -1.58 8.62
C PRO A 132 -15.38 -0.31 9.47
N LYS A 133 -15.24 0.82 8.83
CA LYS A 133 -15.13 2.13 9.50
C LYS A 133 -16.45 2.92 9.47
N HIS A 134 -17.35 2.53 8.56
CA HIS A 134 -18.63 3.20 8.34
C HIS A 134 -19.83 2.24 8.49
N GLY A 135 -19.60 1.10 9.16
CA GLY A 135 -20.68 0.13 9.43
C GLY A 135 -21.15 -0.62 8.18
N GLY A 136 -20.31 -0.73 7.18
CA GLY A 136 -20.53 -1.48 5.96
C GLY A 136 -19.78 -2.80 5.91
N THR A 137 -19.51 -3.26 4.70
CA THR A 137 -18.65 -4.42 4.44
C THR A 137 -17.34 -3.94 3.84
N PHE A 138 -16.23 -4.34 4.45
CA PHE A 138 -14.87 -3.96 4.07
C PHE A 138 -14.21 -5.11 3.31
N ILE A 139 -13.76 -4.86 2.08
CA ILE A 139 -13.15 -5.87 1.20
C ILE A 139 -11.82 -5.37 0.66
N MET A 140 -10.82 -6.25 0.64
CA MET A 140 -9.53 -5.97 0.03
C MET A 140 -9.56 -6.30 -1.47
N ALA A 141 -9.05 -5.38 -2.28
CA ALA A 141 -8.82 -5.58 -3.70
C ALA A 141 -7.52 -6.37 -3.97
N PRO A 142 -7.40 -7.04 -5.13
CA PRO A 142 -6.17 -7.75 -5.49
C PRO A 142 -4.90 -6.89 -5.56
N ASN A 143 -5.04 -5.58 -5.69
CA ASN A 143 -3.94 -4.61 -5.65
C ASN A 143 -3.60 -4.11 -4.23
N ASN A 144 -4.10 -4.78 -3.19
CA ASN A 144 -3.95 -4.44 -1.77
C ASN A 144 -4.67 -3.16 -1.32
N TRP A 145 -5.46 -2.54 -2.16
CA TRP A 145 -6.35 -1.45 -1.76
C TRP A 145 -7.62 -2.02 -1.12
N HIS A 146 -8.36 -1.16 -0.44
CA HIS A 146 -9.59 -1.59 0.21
C HIS A 146 -10.76 -0.74 -0.22
N VAL A 147 -11.91 -1.36 -0.22
CA VAL A 147 -13.20 -0.69 -0.43
C VAL A 147 -14.16 -1.08 0.68
N GLU A 148 -14.92 -0.13 1.17
CA GLU A 148 -16.03 -0.37 2.07
C GLU A 148 -17.30 0.13 1.40
N ALA A 149 -18.28 -0.76 1.25
CA ALA A 149 -19.59 -0.37 0.76
C ALA A 149 -20.59 -0.30 1.91
N THR A 150 -21.41 0.75 1.91
CA THR A 150 -22.52 0.93 2.85
C THR A 150 -23.83 1.12 2.10
N HIS A 151 -24.92 0.78 2.75
CA HIS A 151 -26.30 0.97 2.29
C HIS A 151 -27.11 1.71 3.35
N PRO A 152 -26.94 3.05 3.50
CA PRO A 152 -27.54 3.79 4.60
C PRO A 152 -29.06 4.03 4.43
N ALA A 153 -29.58 3.94 3.19
CA ALA A 153 -30.99 4.14 2.89
C ALA A 153 -31.39 3.41 1.60
N SER A 154 -32.66 3.11 1.42
CA SER A 154 -33.19 2.28 0.32
C SER A 154 -32.86 2.77 -1.10
N SER A 155 -32.49 4.02 -1.27
CA SER A 155 -32.08 4.58 -2.57
C SER A 155 -30.62 4.95 -2.66
N GLN A 156 -29.80 4.60 -1.67
CA GLN A 156 -28.46 5.14 -1.51
C GLN A 156 -27.44 4.06 -1.19
N PHE A 157 -26.38 4.01 -2.00
CA PHE A 157 -25.20 3.22 -1.72
C PHE A 157 -23.98 4.14 -1.70
N ARG A 158 -23.10 3.94 -0.73
CA ARG A 158 -21.84 4.68 -0.61
C ARG A 158 -20.66 3.74 -0.74
N LEU A 159 -19.58 4.25 -1.31
CA LEU A 159 -18.32 3.53 -1.47
C LEU A 159 -17.19 4.38 -0.91
N TYR A 160 -16.54 3.86 0.10
CA TYR A 160 -15.32 4.41 0.68
C TYR A 160 -14.13 3.66 0.10
N VAL A 161 -13.08 4.38 -0.24
CA VAL A 161 -11.87 3.82 -0.84
C VAL A 161 -10.69 4.10 0.06
N TYR A 162 -9.87 3.10 0.28
CA TYR A 162 -8.72 3.18 1.16
C TYR A 162 -7.48 2.64 0.44
N ASP A 163 -6.34 3.21 0.78
CA ASP A 163 -5.05 2.68 0.33
C ASP A 163 -4.72 1.34 1.04
N GLN A 164 -3.58 0.77 0.70
CA GLN A 164 -3.06 -0.47 1.27
C GLN A 164 -2.78 -0.41 2.79
N TYR A 165 -2.88 0.75 3.40
CA TYR A 165 -2.73 0.97 4.84
C TYR A 165 -4.06 1.33 5.52
N SER A 166 -5.19 1.09 4.84
CA SER A 166 -6.53 1.42 5.31
C SER A 166 -6.73 2.91 5.63
N ARG A 167 -5.99 3.82 4.95
CA ARG A 167 -6.18 5.25 5.03
C ARG A 167 -7.12 5.70 3.91
N PRO A 168 -8.09 6.59 4.20
CA PRO A 168 -9.01 7.10 3.17
C PRO A 168 -8.22 7.76 2.02
N PHE A 169 -8.42 7.30 0.81
CA PHE A 169 -7.75 7.84 -0.36
C PHE A 169 -8.46 7.42 -1.64
N ILE A 170 -8.93 8.38 -2.43
CA ILE A 170 -9.50 8.14 -3.75
C ILE A 170 -8.44 8.54 -4.79
N PRO A 171 -7.87 7.58 -5.56
CA PRO A 171 -6.86 7.90 -6.55
C PRO A 171 -7.44 8.70 -7.72
N ARG A 172 -6.59 9.52 -8.36
CA ARG A 172 -6.97 10.20 -9.60
C ARG A 172 -7.25 9.15 -10.68
N GLY A 173 -8.34 9.30 -11.43
CA GLY A 173 -8.74 8.32 -12.43
C GLY A 173 -9.50 7.12 -11.86
N PHE A 174 -9.78 7.12 -10.55
CA PHE A 174 -10.64 6.10 -9.96
C PHE A 174 -12.03 6.15 -10.60
N ALA A 175 -12.49 5.02 -11.09
CA ALA A 175 -13.82 4.86 -11.65
C ALA A 175 -14.51 3.66 -11.01
N SER A 176 -15.76 3.84 -10.60
CA SER A 176 -16.56 2.75 -10.05
C SER A 176 -18.03 2.87 -10.44
N ARG A 177 -18.69 1.72 -10.46
CA ARG A 177 -20.13 1.63 -10.70
C ARG A 177 -20.73 0.52 -9.85
N ILE A 178 -21.97 0.73 -9.45
CA ILE A 178 -22.81 -0.30 -8.84
C ILE A 178 -23.60 -1.00 -9.95
N VAL A 179 -23.74 -2.32 -9.83
CA VAL A 179 -24.56 -3.15 -10.72
C VAL A 179 -25.60 -3.86 -9.85
N ILE A 180 -26.86 -3.66 -10.17
CA ILE A 180 -28.00 -4.28 -9.50
C ILE A 180 -28.90 -4.88 -10.59
N GLY A 181 -28.94 -6.21 -10.68
CA GLY A 181 -29.54 -6.90 -11.82
C GLY A 181 -28.87 -6.46 -13.12
N GLU A 182 -29.66 -5.91 -14.06
CA GLU A 182 -29.17 -5.41 -15.36
C GLU A 182 -28.78 -3.92 -15.32
N THR A 183 -29.08 -3.23 -14.22
CA THR A 183 -28.85 -1.79 -14.10
C THR A 183 -27.43 -1.50 -13.62
N SER A 184 -26.72 -0.61 -14.34
CA SER A 184 -25.39 -0.15 -14.00
C SER A 184 -25.40 1.36 -13.76
N ILE A 185 -25.03 1.81 -12.55
CA ILE A 185 -25.06 3.21 -12.13
C ILE A 185 -23.67 3.62 -11.66
N PRO A 186 -23.07 4.68 -12.21
CA PRO A 186 -21.77 5.16 -11.76
C PRO A 186 -21.86 5.76 -10.35
N TYR A 187 -20.83 5.49 -9.54
CA TYR A 187 -20.61 6.24 -8.31
C TYR A 187 -20.07 7.63 -8.65
N LYS A 188 -20.54 8.63 -7.92
CA LYS A 188 -20.11 10.03 -8.05
C LYS A 188 -19.52 10.52 -6.72
N PRO A 189 -18.50 11.39 -6.73
CA PRO A 189 -18.00 12.00 -5.52
C PRO A 189 -19.10 12.72 -4.76
N ALA A 190 -19.19 12.48 -3.46
CA ALA A 190 -20.07 13.22 -2.56
C ALA A 190 -19.52 14.63 -2.31
N ALA A 191 -20.39 15.52 -1.86
CA ALA A 191 -19.96 16.83 -1.38
C ALA A 191 -18.93 16.65 -0.24
N GLY A 192 -17.77 17.28 -0.37
CA GLY A 192 -16.65 17.10 0.57
C GLY A 192 -15.66 15.97 0.23
N GLY A 193 -15.95 15.12 -0.77
CA GLY A 193 -14.99 14.16 -1.32
C GLY A 193 -14.61 12.98 -0.42
N ALA A 194 -15.26 12.78 0.72
CA ALA A 194 -14.93 11.72 1.67
C ALA A 194 -15.32 10.31 1.19
N PHE A 195 -16.31 10.22 0.32
CA PHE A 195 -16.83 8.97 -0.25
C PHE A 195 -17.43 9.21 -1.64
N LEU A 196 -17.81 8.12 -2.29
CA LEU A 196 -18.54 8.11 -3.55
C LEU A 196 -19.95 7.62 -3.29
N GLU A 197 -20.93 8.19 -3.98
CA GLU A 197 -22.35 7.85 -3.82
C GLU A 197 -22.96 7.40 -5.15
N ALA A 198 -23.76 6.33 -5.09
CA ALA A 198 -24.66 5.93 -6.16
C ALA A 198 -26.10 5.97 -5.65
N ARG A 199 -26.96 6.62 -6.42
CA ARG A 199 -28.40 6.67 -6.15
C ARG A 199 -29.15 5.72 -7.07
N VAL A 200 -29.92 4.83 -6.47
CA VAL A 200 -30.73 3.85 -7.18
C VAL A 200 -32.22 4.15 -6.93
N PRO A 201 -33.15 3.73 -7.79
CA PRO A 201 -34.56 4.00 -7.60
C PRO A 201 -35.09 3.50 -6.25
N ARG A 202 -34.82 2.27 -5.91
CA ARG A 202 -35.08 1.65 -4.60
C ARG A 202 -34.43 0.27 -4.58
N ALA A 203 -33.72 -0.06 -3.52
CA ALA A 203 -33.25 -1.42 -3.26
C ALA A 203 -33.94 -1.96 -2.01
N ALA A 204 -34.65 -3.07 -2.16
CA ALA A 204 -35.24 -3.78 -1.03
C ALA A 204 -34.19 -4.58 -0.30
N LEU A 205 -34.32 -4.73 1.01
CA LEU A 205 -33.51 -5.62 1.81
C LEU A 205 -34.09 -7.04 1.81
N PRO A 206 -33.31 -8.10 1.78
CA PRO A 206 -31.84 -8.06 1.63
C PRO A 206 -31.41 -7.59 0.23
N ALA A 207 -30.38 -6.73 0.17
CA ALA A 207 -29.86 -6.21 -1.08
C ALA A 207 -28.52 -6.86 -1.43
N THR A 208 -28.42 -7.42 -2.63
CA THR A 208 -27.15 -7.90 -3.20
C THR A 208 -26.75 -6.98 -4.33
N ILE A 209 -25.54 -6.46 -4.26
CA ILE A 209 -24.98 -5.58 -5.28
C ILE A 209 -23.60 -6.05 -5.71
N VAL A 210 -23.25 -5.71 -6.93
CA VAL A 210 -21.89 -5.84 -7.45
C VAL A 210 -21.31 -4.44 -7.62
N VAL A 211 -20.16 -4.18 -7.01
CA VAL A 211 -19.38 -3.00 -7.30
C VAL A 211 -18.27 -3.38 -8.26
N LYS A 212 -18.18 -2.68 -9.37
CA LYS A 212 -17.07 -2.76 -10.29
C LYS A 212 -16.23 -1.50 -10.15
N ALA A 213 -14.93 -1.66 -9.88
CA ALA A 213 -14.04 -0.53 -9.65
C ALA A 213 -12.69 -0.72 -10.35
N ARG A 214 -12.20 0.36 -10.94
CA ARG A 214 -10.86 0.48 -11.52
C ARG A 214 -10.13 1.57 -10.75
N PHE A 215 -9.01 1.22 -10.11
CA PHE A 215 -8.27 2.15 -9.26
C PHE A 215 -7.41 3.13 -10.06
N GLU A 216 -6.93 2.73 -11.23
CA GLU A 216 -6.17 3.56 -12.17
C GLU A 216 -6.54 3.21 -13.61
N ASP A 217 -6.31 4.12 -14.53
CA ASP A 217 -6.66 3.93 -15.96
C ASP A 217 -5.96 2.74 -16.61
N THR A 218 -4.79 2.35 -16.11
CA THR A 218 -3.99 1.23 -16.63
C THR A 218 -4.31 -0.11 -15.96
N GLN A 219 -5.09 -0.11 -14.89
CA GLN A 219 -5.43 -1.32 -14.14
C GLN A 219 -6.72 -1.99 -14.65
N PRO A 220 -6.88 -3.30 -14.44
CA PRO A 220 -8.13 -3.98 -14.75
C PRO A 220 -9.26 -3.48 -13.85
N GLU A 221 -10.47 -3.73 -14.28
CA GLU A 221 -11.66 -3.51 -13.46
C GLU A 221 -11.81 -4.69 -12.50
N TYR A 222 -11.87 -4.41 -11.21
CA TYR A 222 -12.10 -5.39 -10.15
C TYR A 222 -13.57 -5.49 -9.82
N ARG A 223 -14.00 -6.68 -9.43
CA ARG A 223 -15.38 -6.97 -9.02
C ARG A 223 -15.42 -7.23 -7.52
N PHE A 224 -16.40 -6.62 -6.84
CA PHE A 224 -16.68 -6.81 -5.42
C PHE A 224 -18.18 -7.12 -5.26
N ASP A 225 -18.49 -8.21 -4.56
CA ASP A 225 -19.85 -8.61 -4.28
C ASP A 225 -20.19 -8.26 -2.83
N PHE A 226 -21.27 -7.49 -2.64
CA PHE A 226 -21.73 -7.03 -1.33
C PHE A 226 -23.15 -7.51 -1.08
N GLN A 227 -23.42 -7.89 0.16
CA GLN A 227 -24.75 -8.29 0.62
C GLN A 227 -25.12 -7.50 1.86
N PHE A 228 -26.30 -6.89 1.85
CA PHE A 228 -26.84 -6.09 2.94
C PHE A 228 -28.15 -6.72 3.41
N TYR A 229 -28.21 -7.09 4.68
CA TYR A 229 -29.41 -7.60 5.33
C TYR A 229 -30.17 -6.46 6.01
N ASP A 230 -29.47 -5.42 6.44
CA ASP A 230 -29.95 -4.23 7.11
C ASP A 230 -29.33 -2.98 6.52
N TYR A 231 -29.92 -1.80 6.81
CA TYR A 231 -29.28 -0.54 6.47
C TYR A 231 -28.05 -0.29 7.35
N SER A 232 -26.98 0.18 6.72
CA SER A 232 -25.74 0.47 7.39
C SER A 232 -25.88 1.61 8.39
N LYS A 233 -25.37 1.42 9.60
CA LYS A 233 -25.32 2.44 10.66
C LYS A 233 -23.96 3.15 10.59
N GLU A 234 -23.90 4.18 9.78
CA GLU A 234 -22.69 4.99 9.66
C GLU A 234 -22.47 5.84 10.92
N PRO A 235 -21.23 5.98 11.41
CA PRO A 235 -20.91 6.93 12.48
C PRO A 235 -21.25 8.35 12.04
N LYS A 236 -21.69 9.17 12.98
CA LYS A 236 -22.03 10.58 12.76
C LYS A 236 -20.78 11.44 12.74
#